data_715d7ae6f9109ee2e58cfe870ba195bb
#
_entry.id   715d7ae6f9109ee2e58cfe870ba195bb
#
_cell.length_a   1.000
_cell.length_b   1.000
_cell.length_c   1.000
_cell.angle_alpha   90.00
_cell.angle_beta   90.00
_cell.angle_gamma   90.00
#
_symmetry.space_group_name_H-M   'P 1'
#
loop_
_entity.id
_entity.type
_entity.pdbx_description
1 polymer ?
#
loop_
_entity_poly.entity_id
_entity_poly.type
_entity_poly.pdbx_seq_one_letter_code
_entity_poly.pdbx_strand_id
1 'polypeptide(L)'
;MKKSFTILSLLVIAVMVLSACGAKATATVAPATSAPATTAPTEAPTMAATEAPTSAATEAPTSAATEAPTSAAAMTCPSDVEEGATITFSGWGTGDEQKINEGSIERFKSVCPGVTVNYQPIPDKFQDKMKAQMAGGTAPDVFYVDDQLMNTFAPSGQLLALDDYMAKAGVSRDDFIPALMTIFTYNGKTYALPKDWGTLGLIYLPEAFQDAGVDEPTDSWTWNDLRTAAKAISDKGTYKGFCMGADWARFAPFVFSNGGSFASEDNTSATLDTPEVKEMAQLVADMYKEGSLVKPADVGASWCGEAIGKKLVAMTTEGGWMVNFMKTTYPDVEWKAVQIPSGPKNRADVIFTNGIGVNAATKYPNAAAAFAMFATGEQNQGEIVKTGFAYSTHPSQADLVQDPNDLAISSGGLLPDTRVAFWGPNTGKVNDAVSQALDRVFLGDQTVDEAFAQAQEEAQAALSGQ
;
A
#
# COMPACT_ATOMS: atom_id res chain seq x y z
N MET A 1 -17.26 47.12 -30.07
CA MET A 1 -18.71 47.25 -30.05
C MET A 1 -19.26 46.52 -28.86
N LYS A 2 -19.79 47.31 -27.99
CA LYS A 2 -20.37 47.01 -26.68
C LYS A 2 -21.78 46.44 -26.84
N LYS A 3 -22.19 45.73 -25.78
CA LYS A 3 -23.57 45.53 -25.31
C LYS A 3 -24.34 44.30 -25.79
N SER A 4 -24.82 43.63 -24.75
CA SER A 4 -26.09 42.92 -24.58
C SER A 4 -25.98 41.41 -24.57
N PHE A 5 -26.01 40.87 -23.35
CA PHE A 5 -26.89 39.78 -22.90
C PHE A 5 -26.82 39.64 -21.37
N THR A 6 -27.48 40.61 -20.71
CA THR A 6 -27.96 40.45 -19.34
C THR A 6 -29.47 40.41 -19.46
N ILE A 7 -30.14 39.60 -18.63
CA ILE A 7 -31.60 39.39 -18.51
C ILE A 7 -32.02 38.02 -19.11
N LEU A 8 -31.92 36.96 -18.27
CA LEU A 8 -32.97 35.94 -18.13
C LEU A 8 -32.62 34.99 -16.95
N SER A 9 -32.83 35.43 -15.73
CA SER A 9 -32.77 34.58 -14.55
C SER A 9 -33.49 35.26 -13.38
N LEU A 10 -34.78 35.39 -13.47
CA LEU A 10 -35.66 35.75 -12.36
C LEU A 10 -37.10 35.38 -12.77
N LEU A 11 -37.54 34.20 -12.43
CA LEU A 11 -38.95 33.81 -12.24
C LEU A 11 -39.03 32.28 -12.19
N VAL A 12 -38.98 31.73 -11.01
CA VAL A 12 -39.80 30.60 -10.51
C VAL A 12 -39.44 30.39 -9.02
N ILE A 13 -39.97 31.27 -8.20
CA ILE A 13 -40.20 31.02 -6.76
C ILE A 13 -41.66 31.39 -6.55
N ALA A 14 -42.51 30.43 -6.36
CA ALA A 14 -43.72 30.46 -5.53
C ALA A 14 -44.58 29.21 -5.80
N VAL A 15 -45.19 28.76 -4.73
CA VAL A 15 -46.27 27.78 -4.64
C VAL A 15 -45.78 26.32 -4.35
N MET A 16 -45.70 25.95 -3.08
CA MET A 16 -46.70 25.13 -2.41
C MET A 16 -46.40 25.00 -0.91
N VAL A 17 -47.18 25.71 -0.12
CA VAL A 17 -47.42 25.43 1.29
C VAL A 17 -48.86 24.91 1.40
N LEU A 18 -49.07 24.01 2.34
CA LEU A 18 -50.36 23.45 2.83
C LEU A 18 -50.74 22.05 2.36
N SER A 19 -50.55 21.08 3.26
CA SER A 19 -51.69 20.36 3.86
C SER A 19 -51.20 19.53 5.07
N ALA A 20 -51.61 19.94 6.25
CA ALA A 20 -51.60 19.22 7.51
C ALA A 20 -52.95 18.52 7.69
N CYS A 21 -52.93 17.31 8.29
CA CYS A 21 -53.95 16.61 9.11
C CYS A 21 -53.61 15.11 9.02
N GLY A 22 -53.18 14.36 10.03
CA GLY A 22 -53.87 14.23 11.32
C GLY A 22 -54.45 12.83 11.44
N ALA A 23 -53.74 11.83 12.07
CA ALA A 23 -54.41 10.68 12.68
C ALA A 23 -53.59 10.13 13.86
N LYS A 24 -54.17 10.17 15.05
CA LYS A 24 -53.75 9.48 16.27
C LYS A 24 -53.93 7.98 16.09
N ALA A 25 -52.90 7.18 16.42
CA ALA A 25 -53.03 5.75 16.64
C ALA A 25 -52.74 5.40 18.09
N THR A 26 -53.63 4.65 18.65
CA THR A 26 -53.81 4.20 20.01
C THR A 26 -52.78 3.13 20.39
N ALA A 27 -52.21 3.25 21.57
CA ALA A 27 -51.34 2.22 22.12
C ALA A 27 -52.12 0.98 22.57
N THR A 28 -51.70 -0.18 22.10
CA THR A 28 -52.18 -1.48 22.57
C THR A 28 -51.12 -2.11 23.47
N VAL A 29 -51.45 -2.37 24.72
CA VAL A 29 -50.62 -3.05 25.74
C VAL A 29 -50.67 -4.56 25.46
N ALA A 30 -49.50 -5.21 25.35
CA ALA A 30 -49.37 -6.67 25.30
C ALA A 30 -48.96 -7.19 26.71
N PRO A 31 -49.42 -8.39 27.13
CA PRO A 31 -49.28 -8.89 28.48
C PRO A 31 -47.91 -9.51 28.76
N ALA A 32 -47.51 -9.39 30.03
CA ALA A 32 -46.29 -9.93 30.59
C ALA A 32 -46.32 -11.48 30.60
N THR A 33 -45.25 -12.11 30.15
CA THR A 33 -44.99 -13.54 30.28
C THR A 33 -43.90 -13.77 31.32
N SER A 34 -44.22 -14.63 32.29
CA SER A 34 -43.46 -15.01 33.48
C SER A 34 -42.13 -15.71 33.17
N ALA A 35 -41.10 -15.42 33.98
CA ALA A 35 -39.79 -16.09 33.98
C ALA A 35 -39.89 -17.51 34.57
N PRO A 36 -39.10 -18.48 34.08
CA PRO A 36 -38.90 -19.75 34.77
C PRO A 36 -37.70 -19.71 35.73
N ALA A 37 -37.82 -20.53 36.77
CA ALA A 37 -37.00 -20.65 37.94
C ALA A 37 -35.55 -21.07 37.73
N THR A 38 -34.68 -20.54 38.55
CA THR A 38 -33.28 -20.88 38.82
C THR A 38 -33.15 -22.32 39.34
N THR A 39 -32.33 -23.16 38.67
CA THR A 39 -31.82 -24.43 39.24
C THR A 39 -30.39 -24.25 39.71
N ALA A 40 -30.09 -24.73 40.91
CA ALA A 40 -28.81 -24.66 41.61
C ALA A 40 -27.71 -25.51 40.97
N PRO A 41 -26.44 -25.18 41.18
CA PRO A 41 -25.31 -25.86 40.53
C PRO A 41 -25.04 -27.24 41.19
N THR A 42 -24.81 -28.24 40.36
CA THR A 42 -24.31 -29.58 40.72
C THR A 42 -22.81 -29.55 40.88
N GLU A 43 -22.31 -30.11 41.95
CA GLU A 43 -20.87 -30.26 42.27
C GLU A 43 -20.10 -31.05 41.22
N ALA A 44 -18.90 -30.57 40.89
CA ALA A 44 -17.94 -31.24 40.01
C ALA A 44 -17.19 -32.35 40.75
N PRO A 45 -16.90 -33.52 40.13
CA PRO A 45 -16.10 -34.58 40.75
C PRO A 45 -14.61 -34.20 40.75
N THR A 46 -13.99 -34.35 41.91
CA THR A 46 -12.56 -34.24 42.16
C THR A 46 -11.80 -35.36 41.42
N MET A 47 -10.99 -35.02 40.45
CA MET A 47 -10.04 -35.97 39.81
C MET A 47 -8.71 -35.96 40.56
N ALA A 48 -8.23 -37.15 40.92
CA ALA A 48 -6.97 -37.40 41.59
C ALA A 48 -5.77 -37.03 40.74
N ALA A 49 -4.75 -36.46 41.37
CA ALA A 49 -3.48 -36.11 40.75
C ALA A 49 -2.74 -37.38 40.30
N THR A 50 -2.44 -37.50 39.03
CA THR A 50 -1.53 -38.51 38.46
C THR A 50 -0.15 -37.89 38.35
N GLU A 51 0.85 -38.56 38.95
CA GLU A 51 2.26 -38.14 38.91
C GLU A 51 2.77 -38.03 37.46
N ALA A 52 3.50 -36.94 37.16
CA ALA A 52 4.15 -36.70 35.87
C ALA A 52 5.40 -37.63 35.75
N PRO A 53 5.66 -38.24 34.58
CA PRO A 53 6.91 -38.91 34.33
C PRO A 53 8.03 -37.88 34.12
N THR A 54 9.15 -38.11 34.83
CA THR A 54 10.40 -37.35 34.68
C THR A 54 10.96 -37.57 33.27
N SER A 55 10.89 -36.55 32.42
CA SER A 55 11.52 -36.55 31.10
C SER A 55 13.01 -36.24 31.25
N ALA A 56 13.86 -37.13 30.76
CA ALA A 56 15.31 -36.94 30.67
C ALA A 56 15.61 -35.74 29.74
N ALA A 57 16.54 -34.87 30.16
CA ALA A 57 17.02 -33.77 29.38
C ALA A 57 17.71 -34.31 28.11
N THR A 58 17.08 -34.03 26.97
CA THR A 58 17.71 -34.18 25.66
C THR A 58 18.55 -32.92 25.42
N GLU A 59 19.85 -33.10 25.21
CA GLU A 59 20.77 -32.02 24.84
C GLU A 59 20.28 -31.32 23.57
N ALA A 60 20.17 -30.01 23.63
CA ALA A 60 19.83 -29.17 22.47
C ALA A 60 20.92 -29.31 21.39
N PRO A 61 20.57 -29.45 20.10
CA PRO A 61 21.57 -29.40 19.05
C PRO A 61 22.23 -28.03 19.04
N THR A 62 23.55 -28.05 19.14
CA THR A 62 24.39 -26.85 18.98
C THR A 62 24.10 -26.26 17.58
N SER A 63 23.41 -25.12 17.51
CA SER A 63 23.24 -24.36 16.29
C SER A 63 24.63 -23.99 15.79
N ALA A 64 25.00 -24.48 14.62
CA ALA A 64 26.18 -24.00 13.91
C ALA A 64 26.00 -22.49 13.71
N ALA A 65 27.01 -21.71 14.11
CA ALA A 65 27.03 -20.28 13.84
C ALA A 65 26.89 -20.08 12.33
N THR A 66 25.76 -19.50 11.92
CA THR A 66 25.58 -19.02 10.57
C THR A 66 26.62 -17.91 10.38
N GLU A 67 27.54 -18.10 9.45
CA GLU A 67 28.50 -17.06 9.07
C GLU A 67 27.70 -15.80 8.73
N ALA A 68 28.13 -14.67 9.27
CA ALA A 68 27.54 -13.36 8.94
C ALA A 68 27.56 -13.19 7.42
N PRO A 69 26.50 -12.67 6.80
CA PRO A 69 26.47 -12.47 5.35
C PRO A 69 27.65 -11.59 4.94
N THR A 70 28.46 -12.11 4.06
CA THR A 70 29.60 -11.38 3.48
C THR A 70 29.01 -10.18 2.75
N SER A 71 29.35 -8.96 3.15
CA SER A 71 28.95 -7.73 2.44
C SER A 71 29.19 -7.91 0.94
N ALA A 72 28.16 -7.70 0.12
CA ALA A 72 28.29 -7.81 -1.33
C ALA A 72 29.44 -6.92 -1.82
N ALA A 73 30.26 -7.45 -2.73
CA ALA A 73 31.37 -6.69 -3.28
C ALA A 73 30.83 -5.44 -4.00
N ALA A 74 31.46 -4.30 -3.77
CA ALA A 74 31.07 -3.05 -4.45
C ALA A 74 31.08 -3.26 -5.97
N MET A 75 29.99 -2.87 -6.64
CA MET A 75 29.86 -2.98 -8.08
C MET A 75 31.02 -2.21 -8.76
N THR A 76 31.65 -2.84 -9.73
CA THR A 76 32.60 -2.19 -10.64
C THR A 76 31.94 -1.97 -12.00
N CYS A 77 32.41 -0.95 -12.73
CA CYS A 77 31.91 -0.71 -14.08
C CYS A 77 32.22 -1.90 -15.00
N PRO A 78 31.22 -2.53 -15.64
CA PRO A 78 31.47 -3.62 -16.59
C PRO A 78 32.38 -3.14 -17.75
N SER A 79 33.29 -4.02 -18.18
CA SER A 79 34.29 -3.66 -19.19
C SER A 79 33.72 -3.52 -20.62
N ASP A 80 32.48 -3.98 -20.82
CA ASP A 80 31.75 -3.93 -22.11
C ASP A 80 30.73 -2.77 -22.17
N VAL A 81 30.77 -1.85 -21.20
CA VAL A 81 29.95 -0.63 -21.23
C VAL A 81 30.41 0.27 -22.38
N GLU A 82 29.47 0.82 -23.13
CA GLU A 82 29.73 1.68 -24.27
C GLU A 82 30.41 2.98 -23.81
N GLU A 83 31.61 3.25 -24.29
CA GLU A 83 32.39 4.44 -23.93
C GLU A 83 31.72 5.73 -24.40
N GLY A 84 31.58 6.71 -23.53
CA GLY A 84 30.92 7.98 -23.82
C GLY A 84 29.39 7.89 -23.93
N ALA A 85 28.81 6.78 -23.47
CA ALA A 85 27.37 6.61 -23.50
C ALA A 85 26.64 7.74 -22.73
N THR A 86 25.58 8.26 -23.34
CA THR A 86 24.66 9.18 -22.69
C THR A 86 23.27 8.55 -22.71
N ILE A 87 22.78 8.17 -21.54
CA ILE A 87 21.49 7.53 -21.33
C ILE A 87 20.51 8.46 -20.60
N THR A 88 19.23 8.25 -20.82
CA THR A 88 18.14 8.93 -20.13
C THR A 88 17.52 7.99 -19.10
N PHE A 89 17.25 8.52 -17.89
CA PHE A 89 16.56 7.82 -16.84
C PHE A 89 15.27 8.57 -16.47
N SER A 90 14.15 7.87 -16.31
CA SER A 90 12.86 8.48 -15.98
C SER A 90 12.12 7.74 -14.88
N GLY A 91 11.47 8.52 -14.02
CA GLY A 91 10.56 8.07 -12.97
C GLY A 91 9.52 9.13 -12.69
N TRP A 92 8.55 8.85 -11.84
CA TRP A 92 7.57 9.85 -11.41
C TRP A 92 8.08 10.79 -10.33
N GLY A 93 9.20 10.44 -9.66
CA GLY A 93 9.69 11.14 -8.49
C GLY A 93 10.12 12.57 -8.74
N THR A 94 9.58 13.49 -7.95
CA THR A 94 9.98 14.89 -7.83
C THR A 94 10.34 15.21 -6.39
N GLY A 95 10.86 16.41 -6.13
CA GLY A 95 11.22 16.82 -4.76
C GLY A 95 12.29 15.94 -4.15
N ASP A 96 12.01 15.26 -3.06
CA ASP A 96 12.99 14.43 -2.36
C ASP A 96 13.35 13.16 -3.12
N GLU A 97 12.41 12.54 -3.80
CA GLU A 97 12.71 11.36 -4.65
C GLU A 97 13.61 11.75 -5.84
N GLN A 98 13.43 12.94 -6.42
CA GLN A 98 14.34 13.45 -7.44
C GLN A 98 15.77 13.57 -6.90
N LYS A 99 15.95 14.12 -5.72
CA LYS A 99 17.29 14.23 -5.08
C LYS A 99 17.94 12.87 -4.84
N ILE A 100 17.15 11.86 -4.47
CA ILE A 100 17.60 10.48 -4.30
C ILE A 100 18.08 9.90 -5.63
N ASN A 101 17.32 10.09 -6.71
CA ASN A 101 17.70 9.65 -8.04
C ASN A 101 18.97 10.37 -8.55
N GLU A 102 19.04 11.68 -8.36
CA GLU A 102 20.24 12.47 -8.69
C GLU A 102 21.45 12.03 -7.88
N GLY A 103 21.28 11.75 -6.57
CA GLY A 103 22.33 11.18 -5.72
C GLY A 103 22.80 9.81 -6.19
N SER A 104 21.89 8.95 -6.65
CA SER A 104 22.23 7.66 -7.25
C SER A 104 23.02 7.81 -8.55
N ILE A 105 22.67 8.79 -9.39
CA ILE A 105 23.40 9.11 -10.63
C ILE A 105 24.82 9.60 -10.32
N GLU A 106 24.99 10.48 -9.34
CA GLU A 106 26.34 10.95 -8.95
C GLU A 106 27.22 9.84 -8.37
N ARG A 107 26.64 8.92 -7.59
CA ARG A 107 27.35 7.73 -7.11
C ARG A 107 27.72 6.79 -8.27
N PHE A 108 26.82 6.56 -9.22
CA PHE A 108 27.09 5.76 -10.42
C PHE A 108 28.23 6.34 -11.27
N LYS A 109 28.26 7.64 -11.43
CA LYS A 109 29.34 8.34 -12.14
C LYS A 109 30.74 8.07 -11.53
N SER A 110 30.81 7.85 -10.22
CA SER A 110 32.05 7.47 -9.55
C SER A 110 32.46 6.02 -9.90
N VAL A 111 31.51 5.15 -10.21
CA VAL A 111 31.74 3.75 -10.60
C VAL A 111 32.01 3.64 -12.11
N CYS A 112 31.21 4.31 -12.95
CA CYS A 112 31.28 4.30 -14.40
C CYS A 112 31.47 5.73 -14.97
N PRO A 113 32.67 6.33 -14.85
CA PRO A 113 32.89 7.74 -15.21
C PRO A 113 32.72 8.02 -16.71
N GLY A 114 32.74 6.98 -17.57
CA GLY A 114 32.51 7.09 -19.02
C GLY A 114 31.04 7.17 -19.41
N VAL A 115 30.09 7.04 -18.46
CA VAL A 115 28.65 7.07 -18.72
C VAL A 115 28.03 8.34 -18.15
N THR A 116 27.22 9.02 -18.96
CA THR A 116 26.38 10.14 -18.51
C THR A 116 24.94 9.69 -18.38
N VAL A 117 24.30 9.93 -17.24
CA VAL A 117 22.88 9.65 -17.00
C VAL A 117 22.13 10.95 -16.80
N ASN A 118 21.08 11.19 -17.59
CA ASN A 118 20.22 12.36 -17.49
C ASN A 118 18.87 11.99 -16.91
N TYR A 119 18.53 12.49 -15.71
CA TYR A 119 17.23 12.25 -15.11
C TYR A 119 16.16 13.15 -15.72
N GLN A 120 15.05 12.57 -16.12
CA GLN A 120 13.90 13.25 -16.74
C GLN A 120 12.62 12.81 -16.02
N PRO A 121 12.20 13.48 -14.92
CA PRO A 121 11.02 13.10 -14.16
C PRO A 121 9.72 13.32 -14.97
N ILE A 122 8.78 12.40 -14.80
CA ILE A 122 7.43 12.44 -15.35
C ILE A 122 6.44 12.30 -14.18
N PRO A 123 6.11 13.39 -13.46
CA PRO A 123 5.37 13.32 -12.20
C PRO A 123 3.90 12.95 -12.35
N ASP A 124 3.30 13.23 -13.51
CA ASP A 124 1.87 13.02 -13.75
C ASP A 124 1.63 11.99 -14.83
N LYS A 125 0.68 11.07 -14.59
CA LYS A 125 0.25 10.05 -15.57
C LYS A 125 1.43 9.30 -16.19
N PHE A 126 2.34 8.87 -15.33
CA PHE A 126 3.60 8.25 -15.73
C PHE A 126 3.37 7.07 -16.69
N GLN A 127 2.49 6.14 -16.32
CA GLN A 127 2.19 4.94 -17.09
C GLN A 127 1.65 5.27 -18.49
N ASP A 128 0.71 6.21 -18.59
CA ASP A 128 0.12 6.63 -19.87
C ASP A 128 1.17 7.29 -20.78
N LYS A 129 1.99 8.18 -20.19
CA LYS A 129 3.07 8.85 -20.92
C LYS A 129 4.14 7.87 -21.37
N MET A 130 4.52 6.90 -20.51
CA MET A 130 5.46 5.86 -20.88
C MET A 130 4.93 4.98 -22.01
N LYS A 131 3.67 4.56 -21.98
CA LYS A 131 3.04 3.80 -23.08
C LYS A 131 3.05 4.61 -24.39
N ALA A 132 2.75 5.90 -24.32
CA ALA A 132 2.79 6.78 -25.50
C ALA A 132 4.21 6.96 -26.04
N GLN A 133 5.20 7.19 -25.17
CA GLN A 133 6.61 7.35 -25.56
C GLN A 133 7.19 6.06 -26.14
N MET A 134 6.85 4.90 -25.59
CA MET A 134 7.25 3.58 -26.12
C MET A 134 6.68 3.35 -27.53
N ALA A 135 5.39 3.63 -27.72
CA ALA A 135 4.75 3.54 -29.03
C ALA A 135 5.35 4.53 -30.06
N GLY A 136 5.77 5.70 -29.60
CA GLY A 136 6.39 6.74 -30.43
C GLY A 136 7.89 6.58 -30.65
N GLY A 137 8.55 5.61 -30.02
CA GLY A 137 10.01 5.40 -30.12
C GLY A 137 10.82 6.53 -29.46
N THR A 138 10.25 7.22 -28.48
CA THR A 138 10.86 8.35 -27.74
C THR A 138 11.01 8.07 -26.24
N ALA A 139 10.80 6.83 -25.84
CA ALA A 139 10.93 6.43 -24.44
C ALA A 139 12.40 6.51 -23.95
N PRO A 140 12.62 6.80 -22.67
CA PRO A 140 13.94 6.83 -22.06
C PRO A 140 14.62 5.46 -22.14
N ASP A 141 15.95 5.45 -21.94
CA ASP A 141 16.75 4.23 -21.97
C ASP A 141 16.49 3.38 -20.72
N VAL A 142 16.33 4.02 -19.55
CA VAL A 142 16.05 3.40 -18.26
C VAL A 142 14.85 4.09 -17.64
N PHE A 143 13.96 3.35 -17.02
CA PHE A 143 12.77 3.94 -16.42
C PHE A 143 12.17 3.06 -15.33
N TYR A 144 11.30 3.68 -14.50
CA TYR A 144 10.53 2.95 -13.51
C TYR A 144 9.53 2.02 -14.17
N VAL A 145 9.47 0.81 -13.66
CA VAL A 145 8.56 -0.24 -14.12
C VAL A 145 7.75 -0.72 -12.93
N ASP A 146 6.46 -0.42 -12.95
CA ASP A 146 5.49 -1.04 -12.05
C ASP A 146 4.88 -2.29 -12.70
N ASP A 147 3.94 -2.92 -12.03
CA ASP A 147 3.22 -4.08 -12.51
C ASP A 147 2.48 -3.84 -13.84
N GLN A 148 1.89 -2.65 -14.03
CA GLN A 148 1.18 -2.30 -15.27
C GLN A 148 2.13 -2.23 -16.47
N LEU A 149 3.27 -1.55 -16.31
CA LEU A 149 4.27 -1.40 -17.37
C LEU A 149 4.98 -2.73 -17.63
N MET A 150 5.26 -3.50 -16.57
CA MET A 150 5.82 -4.85 -16.71
C MET A 150 4.96 -5.74 -17.58
N ASN A 151 3.65 -5.80 -17.29
CA ASN A 151 2.69 -6.60 -18.02
C ASN A 151 2.42 -6.12 -19.45
N THR A 152 2.67 -4.83 -19.73
CA THR A 152 2.51 -4.26 -21.06
C THR A 152 3.76 -4.48 -21.90
N PHE A 153 4.94 -4.23 -21.32
CA PHE A 153 6.18 -4.12 -22.10
C PHE A 153 7.00 -5.41 -22.17
N ALA A 154 6.97 -6.28 -21.15
CA ALA A 154 7.72 -7.53 -21.21
C ALA A 154 7.15 -8.51 -22.26
N PRO A 155 5.82 -8.77 -22.34
CA PRO A 155 5.26 -9.62 -23.39
C PRO A 155 5.45 -9.08 -24.81
N SER A 156 5.48 -7.75 -24.96
CA SER A 156 5.67 -7.10 -26.25
C SER A 156 7.14 -6.95 -26.68
N GLY A 157 8.09 -7.41 -25.84
CA GLY A 157 9.52 -7.32 -26.13
C GLY A 157 10.09 -5.90 -26.08
N GLN A 158 9.40 -4.97 -25.40
CA GLN A 158 9.81 -3.57 -25.26
C GLN A 158 10.75 -3.34 -24.08
N LEU A 159 10.85 -4.30 -23.14
CA LEU A 159 11.87 -4.32 -22.09
C LEU A 159 13.01 -5.25 -22.46
N LEU A 160 14.23 -4.84 -22.10
CA LEU A 160 15.44 -5.65 -22.24
C LEU A 160 15.45 -6.72 -21.14
N ALA A 161 15.68 -7.98 -21.53
CA ALA A 161 15.92 -9.04 -20.54
C ALA A 161 17.29 -8.83 -19.88
N LEU A 162 17.32 -8.84 -18.54
CA LEU A 162 18.50 -8.47 -17.76
C LEU A 162 19.37 -9.65 -17.32
N ASP A 163 18.92 -10.89 -17.50
CA ASP A 163 19.59 -12.09 -16.95
C ASP A 163 21.07 -12.20 -17.34
N ASP A 164 21.40 -11.97 -18.61
CA ASP A 164 22.79 -12.04 -19.10
C ASP A 164 23.66 -10.90 -18.53
N TYR A 165 23.09 -9.72 -18.33
CA TYR A 165 23.75 -8.57 -17.72
C TYR A 165 23.97 -8.79 -16.22
N MET A 166 22.98 -9.33 -15.53
CA MET A 166 23.06 -9.71 -14.12
C MET A 166 24.17 -10.74 -13.90
N ALA A 167 24.19 -11.81 -14.72
CA ALA A 167 25.21 -12.85 -14.63
C ALA A 167 26.64 -12.29 -14.81
N LYS A 168 26.84 -11.38 -15.78
CA LYS A 168 28.15 -10.71 -15.99
C LYS A 168 28.55 -9.82 -14.81
N ALA A 169 27.60 -9.17 -14.17
CA ALA A 169 27.83 -8.29 -13.03
C ALA A 169 27.89 -9.04 -11.70
N GLY A 170 27.63 -10.35 -11.67
CA GLY A 170 27.57 -11.15 -10.45
C GLY A 170 26.34 -10.85 -9.59
N VAL A 171 25.26 -10.34 -10.19
CA VAL A 171 23.96 -10.06 -9.54
C VAL A 171 23.06 -11.26 -9.71
N SER A 172 22.46 -11.73 -8.62
CA SER A 172 21.48 -12.83 -8.59
C SER A 172 20.09 -12.33 -8.27
N ARG A 173 19.07 -13.07 -8.67
CA ARG A 173 17.70 -12.85 -8.19
C ARG A 173 17.59 -13.07 -6.67
N ASP A 174 18.43 -13.95 -6.13
CA ASP A 174 18.47 -14.30 -4.71
C ASP A 174 19.04 -13.16 -3.85
N ASP A 175 19.66 -12.14 -4.47
CA ASP A 175 20.10 -10.93 -3.77
C ASP A 175 18.91 -10.06 -3.33
N PHE A 176 17.74 -10.27 -3.92
CA PHE A 176 16.53 -9.50 -3.69
C PHE A 176 15.48 -10.30 -2.92
N ILE A 177 14.55 -9.60 -2.27
CA ILE A 177 13.39 -10.22 -1.63
C ILE A 177 12.58 -11.00 -2.68
N PRO A 178 12.40 -12.34 -2.52
CA PRO A 178 11.81 -13.18 -3.58
C PRO A 178 10.42 -12.74 -4.03
N ALA A 179 9.57 -12.28 -3.09
CA ALA A 179 8.23 -11.81 -3.40
C ALA A 179 8.22 -10.64 -4.39
N LEU A 180 9.21 -9.71 -4.29
CA LEU A 180 9.33 -8.57 -5.20
C LEU A 180 9.76 -9.01 -6.60
N MET A 181 10.66 -10.00 -6.70
CA MET A 181 11.15 -10.51 -7.98
C MET A 181 10.06 -11.18 -8.83
N THR A 182 9.00 -11.68 -8.21
CA THR A 182 7.89 -12.29 -8.96
C THR A 182 7.23 -11.32 -9.93
N ILE A 183 7.12 -10.04 -9.56
CA ILE A 183 6.52 -8.99 -10.41
C ILE A 183 7.38 -8.73 -11.65
N PHE A 184 8.70 -8.73 -11.49
CA PHE A 184 9.66 -8.32 -12.52
C PHE A 184 10.19 -9.49 -13.36
N THR A 185 9.55 -10.66 -13.21
CA THR A 185 9.88 -11.87 -13.95
C THR A 185 8.72 -12.25 -14.89
N TYR A 186 9.04 -12.41 -16.18
CA TYR A 186 8.08 -12.87 -17.19
C TYR A 186 8.70 -14.00 -18.00
N ASN A 187 7.98 -15.12 -18.15
CA ASN A 187 8.46 -16.32 -18.86
C ASN A 187 9.87 -16.77 -18.41
N GLY A 188 10.15 -16.71 -17.11
CA GLY A 188 11.41 -17.12 -16.52
C GLY A 188 12.58 -16.13 -16.71
N LYS A 189 12.37 -14.97 -17.33
CA LYS A 189 13.37 -13.91 -17.52
C LYS A 189 13.07 -12.70 -16.68
N THR A 190 14.12 -12.01 -16.22
CA THR A 190 14.06 -10.76 -15.47
C THR A 190 14.06 -9.58 -16.41
N TYR A 191 13.10 -8.65 -16.24
CA TYR A 191 12.97 -7.45 -17.09
C TYR A 191 13.09 -6.13 -16.34
N ALA A 192 12.99 -6.17 -15.02
CA ALA A 192 13.30 -5.04 -14.15
C ALA A 192 13.87 -5.56 -12.83
N LEU A 193 14.55 -4.71 -12.08
CA LEU A 193 15.05 -4.99 -10.74
C LEU A 193 14.31 -4.12 -9.73
N PRO A 194 13.85 -4.68 -8.61
CA PRO A 194 13.10 -3.92 -7.62
C PRO A 194 13.96 -2.82 -7.02
N LYS A 195 13.45 -1.58 -7.00
CA LYS A 195 14.20 -0.42 -6.49
C LYS A 195 13.84 -0.06 -5.06
N ASP A 196 12.66 -0.40 -4.62
CA ASP A 196 12.14 -0.16 -3.28
C ASP A 196 10.95 -1.07 -3.00
N TRP A 197 10.51 -1.06 -1.77
CA TRP A 197 9.25 -1.64 -1.37
C TRP A 197 8.70 -0.89 -0.15
N GLY A 198 7.46 -1.12 0.16
CA GLY A 198 6.81 -0.58 1.34
C GLY A 198 5.53 -1.34 1.67
N THR A 199 5.12 -1.21 2.91
CA THR A 199 3.84 -1.71 3.46
C THR A 199 3.16 -0.58 4.20
N LEU A 200 2.02 -0.86 4.81
CA LEU A 200 1.29 0.09 5.61
C LEU A 200 1.48 -0.21 7.11
N GLY A 201 1.36 0.81 7.93
CA GLY A 201 1.21 0.72 9.37
C GLY A 201 0.05 1.58 9.84
N LEU A 202 -0.43 1.37 11.04
CA LEU A 202 -1.38 2.28 11.68
C LEU A 202 -0.59 3.44 12.31
N ILE A 203 -0.73 4.61 11.70
CA ILE A 203 -0.11 5.85 12.14
C ILE A 203 -1.09 6.64 12.99
N TYR A 204 -0.62 7.23 14.08
CA TYR A 204 -1.49 7.93 15.01
C TYR A 204 -0.82 9.11 15.73
N LEU A 205 -1.64 10.02 16.27
CA LEU A 205 -1.26 11.14 17.10
C LEU A 205 -1.52 10.82 18.58
N PRO A 206 -0.51 10.63 19.44
CA PRO A 206 -0.68 10.33 20.86
C PRO A 206 -1.55 11.37 21.58
N GLU A 207 -1.38 12.65 21.24
CA GLU A 207 -2.16 13.76 21.83
C GLU A 207 -3.68 13.63 21.60
N ALA A 208 -4.12 13.05 20.45
CA ALA A 208 -5.53 12.86 20.15
C ALA A 208 -6.15 11.78 21.04
N PHE A 209 -5.39 10.74 21.37
CA PHE A 209 -5.79 9.68 22.31
C PHE A 209 -5.88 10.21 23.73
N GLN A 210 -4.87 10.99 24.14
CA GLN A 210 -4.88 11.63 25.45
C GLN A 210 -6.07 12.60 25.62
N ASP A 211 -6.36 13.44 24.61
CA ASP A 211 -7.51 14.36 24.62
C ASP A 211 -8.85 13.62 24.77
N ALA A 212 -9.00 12.50 24.09
CA ALA A 212 -10.22 11.70 24.14
C ALA A 212 -10.29 10.78 25.36
N GLY A 213 -9.20 10.56 26.10
CA GLY A 213 -9.12 9.61 27.20
C GLY A 213 -9.23 8.16 26.74
N VAL A 214 -8.68 7.86 25.56
CA VAL A 214 -8.63 6.53 24.95
C VAL A 214 -7.20 6.01 25.00
N ASP A 215 -7.03 4.70 25.22
CA ASP A 215 -5.70 4.07 25.22
C ASP A 215 -5.08 4.10 23.82
N GLU A 216 -3.77 4.35 23.73
CA GLU A 216 -3.01 4.35 22.48
C GLU A 216 -3.05 2.96 21.82
N PRO A 217 -2.95 2.90 20.45
CA PRO A 217 -2.87 1.64 19.72
C PRO A 217 -1.67 0.78 20.13
N THR A 218 -1.87 -0.52 20.04
CA THR A 218 -0.80 -1.52 20.25
C THR A 218 -0.80 -2.51 19.09
N ASP A 219 0.27 -3.30 18.98
CA ASP A 219 0.36 -4.38 17.98
C ASP A 219 -0.71 -5.48 18.14
N SER A 220 -1.47 -5.48 19.24
CA SER A 220 -2.59 -6.42 19.41
C SER A 220 -3.93 -5.92 18.85
N TRP A 221 -3.99 -4.68 18.38
CA TRP A 221 -5.24 -4.10 17.89
C TRP A 221 -5.83 -4.85 16.70
N THR A 222 -7.16 -4.88 16.70
CA THR A 222 -8.00 -5.33 15.60
C THR A 222 -8.66 -4.14 14.90
N TRP A 223 -9.27 -4.37 13.72
CA TRP A 223 -10.09 -3.35 13.05
C TRP A 223 -11.27 -2.86 13.90
N ASN A 224 -11.80 -3.71 14.79
CA ASN A 224 -12.85 -3.31 15.72
C ASN A 224 -12.33 -2.40 16.83
N ASP A 225 -11.10 -2.60 17.31
CA ASP A 225 -10.45 -1.71 18.27
C ASP A 225 -10.22 -0.34 17.63
N LEU A 226 -9.71 -0.31 16.38
CA LEU A 226 -9.56 0.91 15.60
C LEU A 226 -10.89 1.66 15.45
N ARG A 227 -11.98 0.97 15.04
CA ARG A 227 -13.31 1.58 14.92
C ARG A 227 -13.79 2.18 16.25
N THR A 228 -13.62 1.43 17.33
CA THR A 228 -14.05 1.86 18.68
C THR A 228 -13.32 3.12 19.12
N ALA A 229 -11.99 3.14 18.98
CA ALA A 229 -11.18 4.30 19.29
C ALA A 229 -11.49 5.49 18.37
N ALA A 230 -11.59 5.24 17.06
CA ALA A 230 -11.93 6.28 16.08
C ALA A 230 -13.27 6.95 16.39
N LYS A 231 -14.27 6.16 16.79
CA LYS A 231 -15.58 6.68 17.20
C LYS A 231 -15.48 7.54 18.46
N ALA A 232 -14.81 7.06 19.50
CA ALA A 232 -14.66 7.79 20.76
C ALA A 232 -13.94 9.13 20.55
N ILE A 233 -12.87 9.14 19.73
CA ILE A 233 -12.13 10.35 19.40
C ILE A 233 -12.99 11.32 18.57
N SER A 234 -13.72 10.82 17.56
CA SER A 234 -14.62 11.66 16.75
C SER A 234 -15.75 12.27 17.58
N ASP A 235 -16.33 11.51 18.50
CA ASP A 235 -17.41 11.99 19.39
C ASP A 235 -16.93 13.08 20.34
N LYS A 236 -15.66 13.11 20.73
CA LYS A 236 -15.03 14.18 21.50
C LYS A 236 -15.01 15.50 20.71
N GLY A 237 -14.83 15.42 19.38
CA GLY A 237 -14.99 16.54 18.45
C GLY A 237 -13.75 17.39 18.20
N THR A 238 -12.63 17.16 18.89
CA THR A 238 -11.36 17.87 18.66
C THR A 238 -10.70 17.35 17.38
N TYR A 239 -10.67 16.04 17.21
CA TYR A 239 -10.09 15.34 16.05
C TYR A 239 -11.17 14.48 15.38
N LYS A 240 -10.99 14.18 14.08
CA LYS A 240 -11.65 13.03 13.48
C LYS A 240 -10.86 11.76 13.80
N GLY A 241 -11.55 10.62 13.94
CA GLY A 241 -10.91 9.40 14.43
C GLY A 241 -9.94 8.79 13.44
N PHE A 242 -10.43 8.45 12.25
CA PHE A 242 -9.64 7.74 11.24
C PHE A 242 -9.79 8.38 9.86
N CYS A 243 -8.68 8.50 9.12
CA CYS A 243 -8.67 8.99 7.75
C CYS A 243 -8.35 7.86 6.78
N MET A 244 -9.23 7.66 5.78
CA MET A 244 -9.00 6.77 4.65
C MET A 244 -9.75 7.29 3.42
N GLY A 245 -9.09 7.37 2.27
CA GLY A 245 -9.74 7.65 0.99
C GLY A 245 -10.56 6.45 0.50
N ALA A 246 -11.34 6.64 -0.55
CA ALA A 246 -11.88 5.54 -1.34
C ALA A 246 -10.75 4.96 -2.20
N ASP A 247 -9.88 4.20 -1.59
CA ASP A 247 -8.58 3.79 -2.12
C ASP A 247 -8.39 2.29 -1.87
N TRP A 248 -8.26 1.54 -2.95
CA TRP A 248 -8.03 0.10 -2.91
C TRP A 248 -6.84 -0.28 -2.03
N ALA A 249 -5.77 0.52 -2.05
CA ALA A 249 -4.52 0.20 -1.38
C ALA A 249 -4.67 0.25 0.15
N ARG A 250 -5.40 1.24 0.69
CA ARG A 250 -5.69 1.33 2.13
C ARG A 250 -6.79 0.37 2.55
N PHE A 251 -7.63 -0.07 1.60
CA PHE A 251 -8.67 -1.07 1.85
C PHE A 251 -8.15 -2.51 1.80
N ALA A 252 -7.10 -2.79 1.03
CA ALA A 252 -6.55 -4.13 0.85
C ALA A 252 -6.22 -4.85 2.18
N PRO A 253 -5.55 -4.23 3.18
CA PRO A 253 -5.28 -4.88 4.46
C PRO A 253 -6.53 -5.33 5.22
N PHE A 254 -7.63 -4.59 5.13
CA PHE A 254 -8.91 -5.01 5.72
C PHE A 254 -9.38 -6.33 5.09
N VAL A 255 -9.35 -6.40 3.77
CA VAL A 255 -9.77 -7.58 3.00
C VAL A 255 -8.85 -8.77 3.25
N PHE A 256 -7.53 -8.58 3.13
CA PHE A 256 -6.55 -9.66 3.28
C PHE A 256 -6.57 -10.24 4.69
N SER A 257 -6.70 -9.39 5.70
CA SER A 257 -6.79 -9.83 7.10
C SER A 257 -8.13 -10.52 7.44
N ASN A 258 -9.14 -10.42 6.58
CA ASN A 258 -10.36 -11.24 6.63
C ASN A 258 -10.29 -12.49 5.75
N GLY A 259 -9.13 -12.80 5.17
CA GLY A 259 -8.91 -13.96 4.30
C GLY A 259 -9.43 -13.78 2.87
N GLY A 260 -9.86 -12.55 2.50
CA GLY A 260 -10.29 -12.20 1.15
C GLY A 260 -9.13 -11.84 0.22
N SER A 261 -9.46 -11.60 -1.04
CA SER A 261 -8.56 -11.11 -2.08
C SER A 261 -9.37 -10.35 -3.12
N PHE A 262 -8.73 -9.64 -4.03
CA PHE A 262 -9.42 -8.98 -5.15
C PHE A 262 -9.52 -9.89 -6.38
N ALA A 263 -8.66 -10.89 -6.47
CA ALA A 263 -8.72 -11.93 -7.50
C ALA A 263 -8.33 -13.30 -6.91
N SER A 264 -8.64 -14.37 -7.65
CA SER A 264 -8.19 -15.74 -7.38
C SER A 264 -6.67 -15.85 -7.47
N GLU A 265 -6.08 -16.90 -6.87
CA GLU A 265 -4.62 -17.12 -6.88
C GLU A 265 -4.01 -17.21 -8.28
N ASP A 266 -4.77 -17.72 -9.25
CA ASP A 266 -4.35 -17.81 -10.66
C ASP A 266 -4.67 -16.54 -11.47
N ASN A 267 -5.23 -15.51 -10.84
CA ASN A 267 -5.63 -14.24 -11.45
C ASN A 267 -6.63 -14.37 -12.61
N THR A 268 -7.43 -15.43 -12.64
CA THR A 268 -8.42 -15.67 -13.71
C THR A 268 -9.82 -15.21 -13.35
N SER A 269 -10.10 -15.07 -12.06
CA SER A 269 -11.44 -14.73 -11.55
C SER A 269 -11.35 -13.59 -10.53
N ALA A 270 -12.20 -12.58 -10.66
CA ALA A 270 -12.42 -11.57 -9.64
C ALA A 270 -13.10 -12.19 -8.41
N THR A 271 -12.80 -11.67 -7.21
CA THR A 271 -13.34 -12.14 -5.94
C THR A 271 -13.91 -11.00 -5.08
N LEU A 272 -14.40 -9.93 -5.73
CA LEU A 272 -14.86 -8.72 -5.04
C LEU A 272 -16.26 -8.87 -4.42
N ASP A 273 -17.10 -9.76 -4.96
CA ASP A 273 -18.46 -10.02 -4.44
C ASP A 273 -18.47 -11.19 -3.42
N THR A 274 -17.38 -11.41 -2.70
CA THR A 274 -17.29 -12.45 -1.66
C THR A 274 -17.67 -11.91 -0.29
N PRO A 275 -18.11 -12.76 0.66
CA PRO A 275 -18.40 -12.33 2.02
C PRO A 275 -17.22 -11.64 2.69
N GLU A 276 -16.00 -12.14 2.50
CA GLU A 276 -14.77 -11.63 3.09
C GLU A 276 -14.49 -10.18 2.69
N VAL A 277 -14.74 -9.83 1.44
CA VAL A 277 -14.59 -8.46 0.92
C VAL A 277 -15.72 -7.57 1.41
N LYS A 278 -16.98 -8.03 1.29
CA LYS A 278 -18.17 -7.24 1.63
C LYS A 278 -18.28 -6.95 3.13
N GLU A 279 -17.87 -7.87 4.01
CA GLU A 279 -17.81 -7.63 5.45
C GLU A 279 -16.90 -6.46 5.78
N MET A 280 -15.72 -6.39 5.17
CA MET A 280 -14.78 -5.28 5.40
C MET A 280 -15.25 -3.98 4.73
N ALA A 281 -15.87 -4.07 3.57
CA ALA A 281 -16.50 -2.92 2.93
C ALA A 281 -17.64 -2.35 3.80
N GLN A 282 -18.44 -3.21 4.43
CA GLN A 282 -19.48 -2.78 5.37
C GLN A 282 -18.90 -2.12 6.61
N LEU A 283 -17.79 -2.66 7.15
CA LEU A 283 -17.09 -2.06 8.30
C LEU A 283 -16.67 -0.61 7.99
N VAL A 284 -15.98 -0.37 6.87
CA VAL A 284 -15.52 0.99 6.52
C VAL A 284 -16.69 1.91 6.13
N ALA A 285 -17.73 1.37 5.52
CA ALA A 285 -18.96 2.10 5.21
C ALA A 285 -19.69 2.58 6.48
N ASP A 286 -19.81 1.70 7.47
CA ASP A 286 -20.39 2.04 8.76
C ASP A 286 -19.56 3.11 9.47
N MET A 287 -18.24 2.97 9.47
CA MET A 287 -17.33 3.97 10.06
C MET A 287 -17.47 5.34 9.39
N TYR A 288 -17.59 5.37 8.07
CA TYR A 288 -17.81 6.62 7.33
C TYR A 288 -19.18 7.23 7.67
N LYS A 289 -20.22 6.43 7.67
CA LYS A 289 -21.59 6.84 7.99
C LYS A 289 -21.74 7.37 9.42
N GLU A 290 -21.07 6.77 10.39
CA GLU A 290 -21.09 7.21 11.80
C GLU A 290 -20.13 8.37 12.10
N GLY A 291 -19.30 8.79 11.10
CA GLY A 291 -18.36 9.90 11.21
C GLY A 291 -17.08 9.56 11.99
N SER A 292 -16.79 8.29 12.23
CA SER A 292 -15.52 7.82 12.80
C SER A 292 -14.41 7.68 11.77
N LEU A 293 -14.77 7.50 10.49
CA LEU A 293 -13.89 7.56 9.33
C LEU A 293 -14.24 8.80 8.50
N VAL A 294 -13.22 9.48 7.96
CA VAL A 294 -13.37 10.61 7.03
C VAL A 294 -12.44 10.42 5.82
N LYS A 295 -12.83 10.98 4.68
CA LYS A 295 -11.91 11.15 3.54
C LYS A 295 -11.02 12.38 3.75
N PRO A 296 -9.82 12.44 3.15
CA PRO A 296 -8.96 13.62 3.26
C PRO A 296 -9.67 14.93 2.89
N ALA A 297 -10.45 14.92 1.81
CA ALA A 297 -11.21 16.07 1.35
C ALA A 297 -12.24 16.59 2.36
N ASP A 298 -12.82 15.70 3.17
CA ASP A 298 -13.84 16.07 4.19
C ASP A 298 -13.24 16.96 5.29
N VAL A 299 -11.92 16.92 5.47
CA VAL A 299 -11.18 17.71 6.45
C VAL A 299 -10.26 18.76 5.82
N GLY A 300 -10.33 18.96 4.50
CA GLY A 300 -9.53 19.97 3.79
C GLY A 300 -8.06 19.58 3.62
N ALA A 301 -7.77 18.30 3.52
CA ALA A 301 -6.45 17.76 3.22
C ALA A 301 -6.43 17.11 1.83
N SER A 302 -5.26 17.07 1.20
CA SER A 302 -5.06 16.41 -0.11
C SER A 302 -4.90 14.89 0.03
N TRP A 303 -4.39 14.43 1.16
CA TRP A 303 -4.23 13.02 1.53
C TRP A 303 -4.18 12.85 3.05
N CYS A 304 -4.30 11.62 3.54
CA CYS A 304 -4.41 11.36 4.97
C CYS A 304 -3.14 11.69 5.76
N GLY A 305 -1.95 11.58 5.17
CA GLY A 305 -0.72 12.01 5.83
C GLY A 305 -0.66 13.52 6.09
N GLU A 306 -1.17 14.34 5.17
CA GLU A 306 -1.33 15.77 5.40
C GLU A 306 -2.35 16.04 6.52
N ALA A 307 -3.43 15.27 6.59
CA ALA A 307 -4.42 15.39 7.66
C ALA A 307 -3.83 15.07 9.03
N ILE A 308 -2.94 14.07 9.15
CA ILE A 308 -2.15 13.80 10.37
C ILE A 308 -1.24 14.99 10.69
N GLY A 309 -0.44 15.44 9.74
CA GLY A 309 0.51 16.55 9.94
C GLY A 309 -0.18 17.85 10.37
N LYS A 310 -1.37 18.13 9.85
CA LYS A 310 -2.21 19.26 10.24
C LYS A 310 -3.02 19.03 11.53
N LYS A 311 -2.90 17.86 12.16
CA LYS A 311 -3.65 17.48 13.38
C LYS A 311 -5.18 17.54 13.20
N LEU A 312 -5.67 17.15 12.04
CA LEU A 312 -7.11 17.12 11.73
C LEU A 312 -7.74 15.78 12.07
N VAL A 313 -6.93 14.71 12.03
CA VAL A 313 -7.34 13.33 12.27
C VAL A 313 -6.39 12.66 13.25
N ALA A 314 -6.88 11.69 14.01
CA ALA A 314 -6.11 10.98 15.02
C ALA A 314 -5.30 9.81 14.43
N MET A 315 -5.84 9.12 13.42
CA MET A 315 -5.25 7.91 12.85
C MET A 315 -5.39 7.86 11.33
N THR A 316 -4.45 7.14 10.71
CA THR A 316 -4.52 6.71 9.30
C THR A 316 -3.70 5.45 9.09
N THR A 317 -3.92 4.73 7.99
CA THR A 317 -3.00 3.69 7.50
C THR A 317 -2.17 4.25 6.35
N GLU A 318 -0.85 4.36 6.56
CA GLU A 318 0.09 4.89 5.57
C GLU A 318 1.43 4.14 5.64
N GLY A 319 2.26 4.30 4.62
CA GLY A 319 3.54 3.60 4.51
C GLY A 319 4.74 4.41 4.98
N GLY A 320 5.95 3.85 4.79
CA GLY A 320 7.22 4.42 5.23
C GLY A 320 7.50 5.83 4.70
N TRP A 321 6.89 6.23 3.57
CA TRP A 321 6.96 7.62 3.06
C TRP A 321 6.50 8.67 4.09
N MET A 322 5.68 8.27 5.09
CA MET A 322 5.27 9.14 6.18
C MET A 322 6.44 9.59 7.06
N VAL A 323 7.43 8.74 7.26
CA VAL A 323 8.56 9.04 8.15
C VAL A 323 9.32 10.27 7.65
N ASN A 324 9.74 10.26 6.39
CA ASN A 324 10.40 11.42 5.79
C ASN A 324 9.48 12.63 5.67
N PHE A 325 8.22 12.42 5.28
CA PHE A 325 7.23 13.50 5.15
C PHE A 325 6.99 14.23 6.47
N MET A 326 6.77 13.52 7.55
CA MET A 326 6.58 14.12 8.88
C MET A 326 7.84 14.83 9.35
N LYS A 327 9.00 14.22 9.18
CA LYS A 327 10.29 14.79 9.57
C LYS A 327 10.61 16.10 8.84
N THR A 328 10.26 16.21 7.57
CA THR A 328 10.61 17.37 6.73
C THR A 328 9.53 18.45 6.72
N THR A 329 8.25 18.07 6.78
CA THR A 329 7.13 18.99 6.61
C THR A 329 6.47 19.39 7.94
N TYR A 330 6.43 18.47 8.91
CA TYR A 330 5.79 18.67 10.20
C TYR A 330 6.68 18.23 11.38
N PRO A 331 7.93 18.76 11.49
CA PRO A 331 8.94 18.29 12.45
C PRO A 331 8.53 18.46 13.93
N ASP A 332 7.59 19.34 14.21
CA ASP A 332 7.09 19.62 15.57
C ASP A 332 5.85 18.77 15.95
N VAL A 333 5.39 17.88 15.06
CA VAL A 333 4.24 17.02 15.33
C VAL A 333 4.74 15.68 15.85
N GLU A 334 4.40 15.36 17.11
CA GLU A 334 4.62 14.03 17.67
C GLU A 334 3.62 13.04 17.05
N TRP A 335 4.15 11.96 16.49
CA TRP A 335 3.36 10.89 15.91
C TRP A 335 4.05 9.55 16.16
N LYS A 336 3.29 8.48 16.13
CA LYS A 336 3.78 7.10 16.28
C LYS A 336 3.12 6.19 15.25
N ALA A 337 3.74 5.03 15.06
CA ALA A 337 3.18 3.94 14.27
C ALA A 337 3.18 2.64 15.05
N VAL A 338 2.20 1.79 14.78
CA VAL A 338 2.16 0.38 15.17
C VAL A 338 1.85 -0.46 13.95
N GLN A 339 1.99 -1.78 14.07
CA GLN A 339 1.60 -2.69 12.99
C GLN A 339 0.15 -2.43 12.55
N ILE A 340 -0.13 -2.77 11.28
CA ILE A 340 -1.50 -2.76 10.77
C ILE A 340 -2.41 -3.60 11.68
N PRO A 341 -3.64 -3.16 12.02
CA PRO A 341 -4.55 -3.95 12.83
C PRO A 341 -4.85 -5.32 12.24
N SER A 342 -5.06 -6.32 13.11
CA SER A 342 -5.49 -7.64 12.66
C SER A 342 -6.98 -7.67 12.33
N GLY A 343 -7.32 -8.48 11.34
CA GLY A 343 -8.70 -8.77 10.97
C GLY A 343 -9.26 -9.99 11.71
N PRO A 344 -10.45 -10.44 11.29
CA PRO A 344 -11.12 -11.60 11.89
C PRO A 344 -10.38 -12.93 11.71
N LYS A 345 -9.55 -13.06 10.67
CA LYS A 345 -8.85 -14.30 10.33
C LYS A 345 -7.37 -14.27 10.69
N ASN A 346 -6.70 -13.17 10.38
CA ASN A 346 -5.25 -13.02 10.52
C ASN A 346 -4.85 -11.54 10.60
N ARG A 347 -3.56 -11.28 10.57
CA ARG A 347 -2.99 -9.97 10.26
C ARG A 347 -2.32 -10.08 8.90
N ALA A 348 -2.68 -9.21 7.99
CA ALA A 348 -2.13 -9.16 6.64
C ALA A 348 -2.03 -7.72 6.16
N ASP A 349 -1.08 -7.48 5.28
CA ASP A 349 -0.82 -6.16 4.72
C ASP A 349 -0.69 -6.26 3.19
N VAL A 350 -0.47 -5.13 2.55
CA VAL A 350 -0.19 -5.02 1.13
C VAL A 350 1.25 -4.55 0.92
N ILE A 351 1.96 -5.18 -0.01
CA ILE A 351 3.30 -4.75 -0.43
C ILE A 351 3.16 -3.92 -1.70
N PHE A 352 3.77 -2.74 -1.66
CA PHE A 352 4.01 -1.88 -2.82
C PHE A 352 5.45 -2.00 -3.24
N THR A 353 5.71 -2.08 -4.54
CA THR A 353 7.05 -2.06 -5.11
C THR A 353 7.01 -1.52 -6.52
N ASN A 354 8.13 -0.96 -6.94
CA ASN A 354 8.40 -0.73 -8.35
C ASN A 354 9.87 -1.04 -8.65
N GLY A 355 10.16 -1.27 -9.92
CA GLY A 355 11.50 -1.64 -10.37
C GLY A 355 12.10 -0.61 -11.30
N ILE A 356 13.34 -0.86 -11.68
CA ILE A 356 14.06 -0.16 -12.75
C ILE A 356 14.25 -1.14 -13.90
N GLY A 357 13.65 -0.81 -15.05
CA GLY A 357 13.76 -1.57 -16.29
C GLY A 357 14.51 -0.80 -17.37
N VAL A 358 14.92 -1.52 -18.40
CA VAL A 358 15.69 -1.00 -19.54
C VAL A 358 14.88 -1.14 -20.82
N ASN A 359 14.84 -0.08 -21.62
CA ASN A 359 14.22 -0.08 -22.94
C ASN A 359 14.99 -1.00 -23.90
N ALA A 360 14.31 -1.98 -24.48
CA ALA A 360 14.95 -2.90 -25.44
C ALA A 360 15.50 -2.21 -26.70
N ALA A 361 14.98 -1.01 -27.03
CA ALA A 361 15.42 -0.22 -28.18
C ALA A 361 16.55 0.78 -27.85
N THR A 362 17.11 0.76 -26.64
CA THR A 362 18.24 1.64 -26.27
C THR A 362 19.45 1.38 -27.18
N LYS A 363 20.19 2.44 -27.45
CA LYS A 363 21.47 2.35 -28.21
C LYS A 363 22.66 1.92 -27.33
N TYR A 364 22.48 1.96 -26.02
CA TYR A 364 23.52 1.73 -25.01
C TYR A 364 23.06 0.68 -23.98
N PRO A 365 22.79 -0.57 -24.42
CA PRO A 365 22.21 -1.60 -23.55
C PRO A 365 23.11 -1.98 -22.38
N ASN A 366 24.44 -2.00 -22.55
CA ASN A 366 25.34 -2.32 -21.43
C ASN A 366 25.39 -1.18 -20.40
N ALA A 367 25.46 0.09 -20.84
CA ALA A 367 25.44 1.24 -19.94
C ALA A 367 24.10 1.37 -19.19
N ALA A 368 22.98 1.14 -19.88
CA ALA A 368 21.65 1.19 -19.32
C ALA A 368 21.43 0.07 -18.28
N ALA A 369 21.84 -1.16 -18.61
CA ALA A 369 21.76 -2.29 -17.67
C ALA A 369 22.70 -2.09 -16.47
N ALA A 370 23.91 -1.58 -16.67
CA ALA A 370 24.85 -1.27 -15.59
C ALA A 370 24.26 -0.23 -14.63
N PHE A 371 23.61 0.83 -15.15
CA PHE A 371 22.95 1.80 -14.31
C PHE A 371 21.76 1.21 -13.54
N ALA A 372 20.91 0.40 -14.19
CA ALA A 372 19.78 -0.25 -13.52
C ALA A 372 20.26 -1.15 -12.37
N MET A 373 21.29 -1.97 -12.58
CA MET A 373 21.87 -2.84 -11.54
C MET A 373 22.55 -2.03 -10.42
N PHE A 374 23.24 -0.92 -10.75
CA PHE A 374 23.81 -0.04 -9.73
C PHE A 374 22.73 0.64 -8.88
N ALA A 375 21.72 1.20 -9.53
CA ALA A 375 20.66 1.95 -8.85
C ALA A 375 19.84 1.07 -7.88
N THR A 376 19.68 -0.21 -8.22
CA THR A 376 18.98 -1.21 -7.39
C THR A 376 19.93 -2.06 -6.54
N GLY A 377 21.24 -1.90 -6.68
CA GLY A 377 22.24 -2.69 -5.97
C GLY A 377 22.37 -2.31 -4.50
N GLU A 378 22.79 -3.27 -3.70
CA GLU A 378 22.86 -3.18 -2.23
C GLU A 378 23.55 -1.91 -1.73
N GLN A 379 24.71 -1.55 -2.30
CA GLN A 379 25.44 -0.37 -1.88
C GLN A 379 24.64 0.93 -2.06
N ASN A 380 24.00 1.12 -3.22
CA ASN A 380 23.21 2.31 -3.48
C ASN A 380 21.91 2.32 -2.66
N GLN A 381 21.28 1.16 -2.51
CA GLN A 381 20.07 1.02 -1.70
C GLN A 381 20.33 1.33 -0.23
N GLY A 382 21.45 0.90 0.33
CA GLY A 382 21.85 1.27 1.70
C GLY A 382 21.95 2.78 1.93
N GLU A 383 22.38 3.55 0.92
CA GLU A 383 22.38 5.02 1.01
C GLU A 383 20.95 5.59 0.94
N ILE A 384 20.05 4.96 0.20
CA ILE A 384 18.64 5.38 0.12
C ILE A 384 17.91 5.11 1.44
N VAL A 385 18.08 3.92 2.04
CA VAL A 385 17.49 3.57 3.33
C VAL A 385 17.87 4.56 4.44
N LYS A 386 19.11 5.01 4.47
CA LYS A 386 19.59 6.02 5.46
C LYS A 386 18.83 7.35 5.38
N THR A 387 18.18 7.63 4.27
CA THR A 387 17.34 8.83 4.13
C THR A 387 15.95 8.67 4.75
N GLY A 388 15.54 7.44 5.09
CA GLY A 388 14.18 7.11 5.53
C GLY A 388 13.13 7.20 4.41
N PHE A 389 13.56 7.23 3.14
CA PHE A 389 12.62 7.36 2.02
C PHE A 389 12.00 6.05 1.59
N ALA A 390 12.76 4.96 1.61
CA ALA A 390 12.31 3.65 1.14
C ALA A 390 13.06 2.52 1.84
N TYR A 391 12.49 1.33 1.83
CA TYR A 391 13.12 0.11 2.35
C TYR A 391 13.96 -0.55 1.25
N SER A 392 15.09 -1.15 1.66
CA SER A 392 15.94 -1.90 0.75
C SER A 392 15.25 -3.16 0.27
N THR A 393 15.42 -3.47 -1.00
CA THR A 393 14.97 -4.72 -1.62
C THR A 393 15.90 -5.90 -1.36
N HIS A 394 17.02 -5.66 -0.65
CA HIS A 394 18.01 -6.66 -0.25
C HIS A 394 17.77 -7.14 1.18
N PRO A 395 17.51 -8.46 1.41
CA PRO A 395 17.28 -9.00 2.76
C PRO A 395 18.45 -8.73 3.73
N SER A 396 19.69 -8.67 3.22
CA SER A 396 20.90 -8.35 3.98
C SER A 396 20.88 -6.97 4.66
N GLN A 397 20.01 -6.06 4.22
CA GLN A 397 19.90 -4.69 4.70
C GLN A 397 18.69 -4.42 5.58
N ALA A 398 17.96 -5.44 6.00
CA ALA A 398 16.80 -5.27 6.87
C ALA A 398 17.14 -4.51 8.17
N ASP A 399 18.33 -4.74 8.72
CA ASP A 399 18.80 -4.11 9.96
C ASP A 399 19.18 -2.62 9.81
N LEU A 400 19.15 -2.06 8.59
CA LEU A 400 19.39 -0.63 8.39
C LEU A 400 18.21 0.24 8.82
N VAL A 401 17.00 -0.32 8.88
CA VAL A 401 15.81 0.35 9.40
C VAL A 401 15.88 0.31 10.92
N GLN A 402 15.98 1.46 11.56
CA GLN A 402 16.16 1.57 13.03
C GLN A 402 15.14 2.49 13.70
N ASP A 403 14.47 3.36 12.96
CA ASP A 403 13.42 4.20 13.50
C ASP A 403 12.24 3.32 13.96
N PRO A 404 11.74 3.46 15.20
CA PRO A 404 10.64 2.62 15.70
C PRO A 404 9.37 2.68 14.85
N ASN A 405 9.05 3.83 14.27
CA ASN A 405 7.89 3.98 13.40
C ASN A 405 8.09 3.25 12.07
N ASP A 406 9.30 3.36 11.49
CA ASP A 406 9.68 2.61 10.28
C ASP A 406 9.63 1.10 10.51
N LEU A 407 10.15 0.63 11.65
CA LEU A 407 10.11 -0.80 12.01
C LEU A 407 8.68 -1.29 12.15
N ALA A 408 7.81 -0.52 12.79
CA ALA A 408 6.38 -0.87 12.92
C ALA A 408 5.71 -0.99 11.55
N ILE A 409 5.95 -0.03 10.64
CA ILE A 409 5.39 -0.02 9.30
C ILE A 409 5.98 -1.16 8.46
N SER A 410 7.30 -1.31 8.40
CA SER A 410 7.97 -2.32 7.56
C SER A 410 7.70 -3.76 8.00
N SER A 411 7.37 -3.96 9.28
CA SER A 411 7.01 -5.29 9.80
C SER A 411 5.80 -5.93 9.11
N GLY A 412 4.95 -5.11 8.49
CA GLY A 412 3.84 -5.59 7.64
C GLY A 412 4.31 -6.52 6.52
N GLY A 413 5.49 -6.27 5.94
CA GLY A 413 6.05 -7.10 4.88
C GLY A 413 6.51 -8.49 5.32
N LEU A 414 6.65 -8.73 6.62
CA LEU A 414 7.06 -10.01 7.19
C LEU A 414 5.87 -10.88 7.61
N LEU A 415 4.64 -10.39 7.51
CA LEU A 415 3.45 -11.14 7.85
C LEU A 415 3.16 -12.22 6.80
N PRO A 416 2.78 -13.45 7.21
CA PRO A 416 2.67 -14.58 6.30
C PRO A 416 1.59 -14.43 5.22
N ASP A 417 0.55 -13.64 5.50
CA ASP A 417 -0.56 -13.42 4.58
C ASP A 417 -0.50 -12.06 3.86
N THR A 418 0.60 -11.34 4.01
CA THR A 418 0.87 -10.11 3.25
C THR A 418 1.08 -10.43 1.78
N ARG A 419 0.47 -9.64 0.91
CA ARG A 419 0.46 -9.88 -0.53
C ARG A 419 0.93 -8.67 -1.30
N VAL A 420 1.60 -8.93 -2.39
CA VAL A 420 1.77 -7.92 -3.44
C VAL A 420 0.42 -7.76 -4.15
N ALA A 421 -0.03 -6.52 -4.32
CA ALA A 421 -1.29 -6.23 -5.01
C ALA A 421 -1.09 -6.36 -6.53
N PHE A 422 -1.03 -7.59 -6.98
CA PHE A 422 -0.80 -7.94 -8.38
C PHE A 422 -1.83 -8.96 -8.87
N TRP A 423 -2.61 -8.58 -9.88
CA TRP A 423 -3.74 -9.34 -10.44
C TRP A 423 -3.56 -9.59 -11.95
N GLY A 424 -2.32 -9.64 -12.43
CA GLY A 424 -2.03 -9.81 -13.85
C GLY A 424 -2.05 -8.50 -14.65
N PRO A 425 -2.15 -8.57 -16.00
CA PRO A 425 -1.94 -7.41 -16.91
C PRO A 425 -2.87 -6.22 -16.70
N ASN A 426 -4.03 -6.44 -16.11
CA ASN A 426 -5.05 -5.41 -15.88
C ASN A 426 -5.22 -5.06 -14.40
N THR A 427 -4.19 -5.26 -13.57
CA THR A 427 -4.20 -4.94 -12.12
C THR A 427 -4.79 -3.55 -11.84
N GLY A 428 -4.39 -2.53 -12.61
CA GLY A 428 -4.92 -1.18 -12.43
C GLY A 428 -6.44 -1.09 -12.55
N LYS A 429 -7.04 -1.79 -13.52
CA LYS A 429 -8.50 -1.81 -13.69
C LYS A 429 -9.22 -2.53 -12.54
N VAL A 430 -8.61 -3.60 -12.00
CA VAL A 430 -9.15 -4.30 -10.83
C VAL A 430 -9.11 -3.38 -9.61
N ASN A 431 -7.99 -2.70 -9.38
CA ASN A 431 -7.82 -1.73 -8.30
C ASN A 431 -8.76 -0.52 -8.43
N ASP A 432 -8.96 -0.02 -9.66
CA ASP A 432 -9.92 1.05 -9.96
C ASP A 432 -11.36 0.62 -9.63
N ALA A 433 -11.75 -0.62 -9.97
CA ALA A 433 -13.08 -1.15 -9.66
C ALA A 433 -13.34 -1.16 -8.15
N VAL A 434 -12.35 -1.55 -7.33
CA VAL A 434 -12.42 -1.50 -5.86
C VAL A 434 -12.58 -0.07 -5.37
N SER A 435 -11.73 0.86 -5.84
CA SER A 435 -11.77 2.25 -5.42
C SER A 435 -13.09 2.93 -5.77
N GLN A 436 -13.62 2.67 -6.96
CA GLN A 436 -14.92 3.20 -7.40
C GLN A 436 -16.08 2.60 -6.60
N ALA A 437 -16.02 1.31 -6.21
CA ALA A 437 -17.02 0.71 -5.34
C ALA A 437 -17.06 1.40 -3.97
N LEU A 438 -15.89 1.64 -3.36
CA LEU A 438 -15.79 2.38 -2.11
C LEU A 438 -16.34 3.82 -2.23
N ASP A 439 -16.05 4.52 -3.32
CA ASP A 439 -16.61 5.86 -3.56
C ASP A 439 -18.13 5.83 -3.65
N ARG A 440 -18.73 4.90 -4.42
CA ARG A 440 -20.17 4.74 -4.52
C ARG A 440 -20.83 4.51 -3.15
N VAL A 441 -20.18 3.68 -2.32
CA VAL A 441 -20.65 3.39 -0.95
C VAL A 441 -20.53 4.61 -0.03
N PHE A 442 -19.40 5.32 -0.04
CA PHE A 442 -19.17 6.50 0.80
C PHE A 442 -20.08 7.68 0.41
N LEU A 443 -20.39 7.83 -0.86
CA LEU A 443 -21.37 8.82 -1.34
C LEU A 443 -22.82 8.45 -1.01
N GLY A 444 -23.06 7.19 -0.65
CA GLY A 444 -24.42 6.67 -0.40
C GLY A 444 -25.21 6.42 -1.69
N ASP A 445 -24.55 6.37 -2.83
CA ASP A 445 -25.16 6.12 -4.13
C ASP A 445 -25.58 4.68 -4.30
N GLN A 446 -24.86 3.74 -3.67
CA GLN A 446 -25.11 2.30 -3.68
C GLN A 446 -24.88 1.69 -2.30
N THR A 447 -25.56 0.59 -2.03
CA THR A 447 -25.25 -0.29 -0.92
C THR A 447 -23.93 -1.03 -1.18
N VAL A 448 -23.33 -1.61 -0.14
CA VAL A 448 -22.12 -2.44 -0.29
C VAL A 448 -22.36 -3.59 -1.27
N ASP A 449 -23.50 -4.27 -1.16
CA ASP A 449 -23.84 -5.38 -2.06
C ASP A 449 -23.93 -4.94 -3.53
N GLU A 450 -24.60 -3.83 -3.82
CA GLU A 450 -24.71 -3.30 -5.18
C GLU A 450 -23.37 -2.84 -5.75
N ALA A 451 -22.57 -2.09 -4.94
CA ALA A 451 -21.32 -1.53 -5.38
C ALA A 451 -20.26 -2.61 -5.65
N PHE A 452 -20.18 -3.64 -4.79
CA PHE A 452 -19.20 -4.70 -4.95
C PHE A 452 -19.63 -5.79 -5.94
N ALA A 453 -20.93 -5.99 -6.16
CA ALA A 453 -21.40 -6.79 -7.30
C ALA A 453 -21.04 -6.14 -8.64
N GLN A 454 -21.19 -4.83 -8.77
CA GLN A 454 -20.76 -4.08 -9.95
C GLN A 454 -19.24 -4.13 -10.13
N ALA A 455 -18.46 -3.92 -9.05
CA ALA A 455 -17.01 -4.02 -9.08
C ALA A 455 -16.52 -5.42 -9.48
N GLN A 456 -17.22 -6.47 -9.06
CA GLN A 456 -16.97 -7.86 -9.47
C GLN A 456 -17.05 -8.02 -10.99
N GLU A 457 -18.09 -7.47 -11.62
CA GLU A 457 -18.27 -7.51 -13.08
C GLU A 457 -17.18 -6.72 -13.81
N GLU A 458 -16.87 -5.50 -13.34
CA GLU A 458 -15.81 -4.64 -13.88
C GLU A 458 -14.42 -5.29 -13.79
N ALA A 459 -14.09 -5.86 -12.62
CA ALA A 459 -12.83 -6.56 -12.41
C ALA A 459 -12.74 -7.86 -13.21
N GLN A 460 -13.83 -8.62 -13.31
CA GLN A 460 -13.87 -9.86 -14.11
C GLN A 460 -13.67 -9.57 -15.60
N ALA A 461 -14.28 -8.52 -16.14
CA ALA A 461 -14.06 -8.08 -17.52
C ALA A 461 -12.58 -7.71 -17.73
N ALA A 462 -11.98 -7.00 -16.78
CA ALA A 462 -10.56 -6.64 -16.83
C ALA A 462 -9.65 -7.88 -16.84
N LEU A 463 -9.89 -8.85 -15.95
CA LEU A 463 -9.11 -10.10 -15.88
C LEU A 463 -9.26 -10.94 -17.14
N SER A 464 -10.44 -10.92 -17.78
CA SER A 464 -10.70 -11.65 -19.01
C SER A 464 -10.15 -10.96 -20.27
N GLY A 465 -9.53 -9.78 -20.14
CA GLY A 465 -8.98 -9.02 -21.27
C GLY A 465 -10.04 -8.34 -22.16
N GLN A 466 -11.22 -8.07 -21.61
CA GLN A 466 -12.34 -7.41 -22.30
C GLN A 466 -12.34 -5.88 -22.11
#